data_76bbdd4e961876d82c1eef006000299c
#
_entry.id   76bbdd4e961876d82c1eef006000299c
#
_cell.length_a   1.000
_cell.length_b   1.000
_cell.length_c   1.000
_cell.angle_alpha   90.00
_cell.angle_beta   90.00
_cell.angle_gamma   90.00
#
_symmetry.space_group_name_H-M   'P 1'
#
loop_
_entity.id
_entity.type
_entity.pdbx_description
1 polymer ?
#
loop_
_entity_poly.entity_id
_entity_poly.type
_entity_poly.pdbx_seq_one_letter_code
_entity_poly.pdbx_strand_id
1 'polypeptide(L)'
;MPMKVLVIIISYNFEPWIDRCLGSLRLSKHPIDTMVIDNGSKDQTIQRIRKDYPEVRLLPQDENLGFGRANNIGMQIALNEGYDFVFLLNQDAWIDSKTIGKLVELSQSHPQYGILSPVHLTGKGDKPDPGFGYYAQIQQLEQLSGKDIMTIPFANAAFWMIPIPVLKKVGGFCPLFYHYGEDKDFVNRLSYHHYQVGYSPKVFGNHDREYRPVTHQGFLRTEYGYHLSEYANVHYTWIKAFGYG
;
A
#
# COMPACT_ATOMS: atom_id res chain seq x y z
N MET A 1 -20.25 -2.58 -16.39
CA MET A 1 -20.34 -2.30 -14.94
C MET A 1 -19.03 -1.65 -14.50
N PRO A 2 -19.01 -0.77 -13.51
CA PRO A 2 -17.74 -0.24 -12.99
C PRO A 2 -16.91 -1.39 -12.40
N MET A 3 -15.58 -1.27 -12.48
CA MET A 3 -14.65 -2.23 -11.89
C MET A 3 -14.80 -2.25 -10.37
N LYS A 4 -14.81 -3.43 -9.77
CA LYS A 4 -14.94 -3.60 -8.33
C LYS A 4 -13.58 -3.45 -7.65
N VAL A 5 -13.47 -2.51 -6.74
CA VAL A 5 -12.25 -2.23 -5.98
C VAL A 5 -12.49 -2.50 -4.50
N LEU A 6 -11.66 -3.36 -3.89
CA LEU A 6 -11.59 -3.49 -2.44
C LEU A 6 -10.43 -2.64 -1.90
N VAL A 7 -10.74 -1.64 -1.10
CA VAL A 7 -9.74 -0.90 -0.32
C VAL A 7 -9.43 -1.68 0.95
N ILE A 8 -8.17 -2.00 1.17
CA ILE A 8 -7.70 -2.75 2.35
C ILE A 8 -6.85 -1.83 3.21
N ILE A 9 -7.24 -1.68 4.47
CA ILE A 9 -6.53 -0.88 5.48
C ILE A 9 -6.17 -1.78 6.65
N ILE A 10 -4.91 -1.80 7.03
CA ILE A 10 -4.45 -2.46 8.25
C ILE A 10 -4.35 -1.42 9.34
N SER A 11 -5.10 -1.61 10.43
CA SER A 11 -5.14 -0.66 11.55
C SER A 11 -4.49 -1.22 12.81
N TYR A 12 -3.83 -0.31 13.54
CA TYR A 12 -3.35 -0.52 14.90
C TYR A 12 -3.30 0.82 15.62
N ASN A 13 -4.19 1.04 16.59
CA ASN A 13 -4.39 2.34 17.27
C ASN A 13 -4.63 3.46 16.25
N PHE A 14 -5.67 3.30 15.45
CA PHE A 14 -5.99 4.12 14.27
C PHE A 14 -6.71 5.43 14.61
N GLU A 15 -7.14 5.61 15.84
CA GLU A 15 -7.99 6.72 16.28
C GLU A 15 -7.57 8.11 15.73
N PRO A 16 -6.27 8.48 15.67
CA PRO A 16 -5.87 9.82 15.20
C PRO A 16 -6.17 10.10 13.72
N TRP A 17 -6.29 9.07 12.89
CA TRP A 17 -6.39 9.22 11.43
C TRP A 17 -7.73 8.74 10.85
N ILE A 18 -8.61 8.13 11.66
CA ILE A 18 -9.87 7.53 11.19
C ILE A 18 -10.64 8.49 10.28
N ASP A 19 -10.88 9.72 10.72
CA ASP A 19 -11.73 10.67 10.00
C ASP A 19 -11.10 11.14 8.69
N ARG A 20 -9.77 11.32 8.66
CA ARG A 20 -9.07 11.69 7.43
C ARG A 20 -9.03 10.53 6.44
N CYS A 21 -8.63 9.35 6.89
CA CYS A 21 -8.49 8.17 6.07
C CYS A 21 -9.85 7.69 5.54
N LEU A 22 -10.76 7.27 6.42
CA LEU A 22 -12.06 6.73 6.03
C LEU A 22 -12.97 7.82 5.42
N GLY A 23 -12.90 9.05 5.94
CA GLY A 23 -13.64 10.19 5.38
C GLY A 23 -13.25 10.48 3.93
N SER A 24 -11.96 10.36 3.58
CA SER A 24 -11.51 10.53 2.19
C SER A 24 -12.07 9.47 1.25
N LEU A 25 -12.22 8.24 1.72
CA LEU A 25 -12.80 7.14 0.95
C LEU A 25 -14.29 7.31 0.70
N ARG A 26 -15.05 7.86 1.65
CA ARG A 26 -16.47 8.25 1.45
C ARG A 26 -16.66 9.24 0.31
N LEU A 27 -15.67 10.05 0.01
CA LEU A 27 -15.69 11.04 -1.06
C LEU A 27 -15.27 10.46 -2.42
N SER A 28 -14.89 9.19 -2.48
CA SER A 28 -14.47 8.56 -3.73
C SER A 28 -15.57 8.63 -4.79
N LYS A 29 -15.20 9.09 -5.99
CA LYS A 29 -16.11 9.13 -7.14
C LYS A 29 -16.23 7.78 -7.84
N HIS A 30 -15.28 6.88 -7.62
CA HIS A 30 -15.37 5.49 -8.06
C HIS A 30 -16.01 4.66 -6.95
N PRO A 31 -16.98 3.79 -7.26
CA PRO A 31 -17.56 2.91 -6.24
C PRO A 31 -16.50 1.95 -5.70
N ILE A 32 -16.43 1.88 -4.38
CA ILE A 32 -15.45 1.06 -3.65
C ILE A 32 -16.13 0.34 -2.48
N ASP A 33 -15.59 -0.80 -2.12
CA ASP A 33 -15.80 -1.41 -0.81
C ASP A 33 -14.57 -1.18 0.06
N THR A 34 -14.78 -0.83 1.32
CA THR A 34 -13.68 -0.56 2.27
C THR A 34 -13.66 -1.63 3.35
N MET A 35 -12.48 -2.21 3.56
CA MET A 35 -12.22 -3.19 4.61
C MET A 35 -11.10 -2.69 5.51
N VAL A 36 -11.35 -2.71 6.81
CA VAL A 36 -10.34 -2.48 7.84
C VAL A 36 -10.07 -3.78 8.56
N ILE A 37 -8.82 -4.23 8.55
CA ILE A 37 -8.34 -5.36 9.35
C ILE A 37 -7.60 -4.77 10.54
N ASP A 38 -8.21 -4.87 11.71
CA ASP A 38 -7.66 -4.29 12.94
C ASP A 38 -6.74 -5.27 13.63
N ASN A 39 -5.48 -4.90 13.75
CA ASN A 39 -4.40 -5.70 14.34
C ASN A 39 -4.35 -5.64 15.87
N GLY A 40 -5.52 -5.69 16.53
CA GLY A 40 -5.63 -5.71 17.99
C GLY A 40 -5.41 -4.35 18.63
N SER A 41 -6.02 -3.29 18.10
CA SER A 41 -6.02 -1.94 18.67
C SER A 41 -6.49 -1.93 20.12
N LYS A 42 -5.91 -1.01 20.90
CA LYS A 42 -6.22 -0.84 22.33
C LYS A 42 -6.89 0.49 22.64
N ASP A 43 -7.01 1.37 21.65
CA ASP A 43 -7.71 2.66 21.69
C ASP A 43 -9.19 2.53 21.27
N GLN A 44 -9.83 3.64 20.91
CA GLN A 44 -11.23 3.67 20.49
C GLN A 44 -11.46 3.27 19.01
N THR A 45 -10.44 2.75 18.31
CA THR A 45 -10.49 2.43 16.88
C THR A 45 -11.72 1.61 16.50
N ILE A 46 -11.92 0.46 17.14
CA ILE A 46 -13.02 -0.47 16.80
C ILE A 46 -14.39 0.17 17.06
N GLN A 47 -14.55 0.84 18.21
CA GLN A 47 -15.80 1.48 18.60
C GLN A 47 -16.16 2.62 17.65
N ARG A 48 -15.18 3.46 17.28
CA ARG A 48 -15.38 4.58 16.36
C ARG A 48 -15.73 4.10 14.97
N ILE A 49 -15.01 3.11 14.43
CA ILE A 49 -15.32 2.58 13.10
C ILE A 49 -16.73 2.02 13.06
N ARG A 50 -17.13 1.20 14.03
CA ARG A 50 -18.49 0.63 14.10
C ARG A 50 -19.59 1.69 14.18
N LYS A 51 -19.34 2.77 14.93
CA LYS A 51 -20.31 3.83 15.14
C LYS A 51 -20.39 4.81 13.98
N ASP A 52 -19.22 5.31 13.52
CA ASP A 52 -19.13 6.47 12.63
C ASP A 52 -18.97 6.06 11.15
N TYR A 53 -18.57 4.79 10.90
CA TYR A 53 -18.29 4.23 9.56
C TYR A 53 -18.94 2.84 9.39
N PRO A 54 -20.27 2.69 9.56
CA PRO A 54 -20.96 1.38 9.53
C PRO A 54 -20.89 0.69 8.17
N GLU A 55 -20.58 1.41 7.09
CA GLU A 55 -20.36 0.86 5.74
C GLU A 55 -19.01 0.13 5.60
N VAL A 56 -18.07 0.35 6.53
CA VAL A 56 -16.75 -0.29 6.50
C VAL A 56 -16.83 -1.71 7.05
N ARG A 57 -16.36 -2.67 6.27
CA ARG A 57 -16.20 -4.05 6.74
C ARG A 57 -15.03 -4.12 7.71
N LEU A 58 -15.30 -4.21 9.00
CA LEU A 58 -14.30 -4.28 10.05
C LEU A 58 -14.03 -5.73 10.47
N LEU A 59 -12.77 -6.16 10.43
CA LEU A 59 -12.29 -7.47 10.84
C LEU A 59 -11.26 -7.35 11.97
N PRO A 60 -11.70 -7.34 13.24
CA PRO A 60 -10.77 -7.32 14.38
C PRO A 60 -10.00 -8.64 14.48
N GLN A 61 -8.70 -8.52 14.79
CA GLN A 61 -7.82 -9.65 15.12
C GLN A 61 -7.52 -9.63 16.62
N ASP A 62 -7.29 -10.79 17.19
CA ASP A 62 -6.96 -10.93 18.63
C ASP A 62 -5.56 -10.41 18.94
N GLU A 63 -4.66 -10.44 17.96
CA GLU A 63 -3.26 -10.03 18.05
C GLU A 63 -2.78 -9.26 16.81
N ASN A 64 -1.62 -8.63 16.91
CA ASN A 64 -0.98 -7.97 15.79
C ASN A 64 -0.27 -9.00 14.88
N LEU A 65 -0.85 -9.26 13.73
CA LEU A 65 -0.34 -10.19 12.72
C LEU A 65 0.83 -9.62 11.89
N GLY A 66 1.13 -8.33 12.03
CA GLY A 66 2.02 -7.58 11.15
C GLY A 66 1.32 -7.11 9.86
N PHE A 67 2.02 -6.29 9.07
CA PHE A 67 1.44 -5.64 7.90
C PHE A 67 1.10 -6.64 6.78
N GLY A 68 2.07 -7.46 6.37
CA GLY A 68 1.90 -8.37 5.25
C GLY A 68 0.85 -9.44 5.47
N ARG A 69 0.85 -10.11 6.64
CA ARG A 69 -0.12 -11.17 6.94
C ARG A 69 -1.54 -10.63 7.04
N ALA A 70 -1.72 -9.46 7.66
CA ALA A 70 -3.04 -8.84 7.75
C ALA A 70 -3.55 -8.42 6.35
N ASN A 71 -2.72 -7.82 5.49
CA ASN A 71 -3.10 -7.52 4.11
C ASN A 71 -3.47 -8.80 3.33
N ASN A 72 -2.79 -9.91 3.55
CA ASN A 72 -3.11 -11.18 2.88
C ASN A 72 -4.52 -11.68 3.17
N ILE A 73 -5.07 -11.40 4.36
CA ILE A 73 -6.47 -11.71 4.69
C ILE A 73 -7.40 -10.95 3.72
N GLY A 74 -7.22 -9.64 3.59
CA GLY A 74 -8.01 -8.81 2.68
C GLY A 74 -7.82 -9.20 1.21
N MET A 75 -6.59 -9.48 0.79
CA MET A 75 -6.28 -9.95 -0.57
C MET A 75 -6.98 -11.28 -0.88
N GLN A 76 -6.99 -12.23 0.07
CA GLN A 76 -7.67 -13.50 -0.11
C GLN A 76 -9.20 -13.34 -0.22
N ILE A 77 -9.77 -12.43 0.56
CA ILE A 77 -11.19 -12.07 0.46
C ILE A 77 -11.47 -11.46 -0.93
N ALA A 78 -10.64 -10.55 -1.41
CA ALA A 78 -10.80 -9.95 -2.74
C ALA A 78 -10.76 -11.00 -3.86
N LEU A 79 -9.88 -11.99 -3.75
CA LEU A 79 -9.79 -13.11 -4.69
C LEU A 79 -11.07 -13.96 -4.70
N ASN A 80 -11.63 -14.23 -3.53
CA ASN A 80 -12.79 -15.12 -3.36
C ASN A 80 -14.11 -14.43 -3.74
N GLU A 81 -14.23 -13.12 -3.51
CA GLU A 81 -15.46 -12.35 -3.71
C GLU A 81 -15.54 -11.70 -5.11
N GLY A 82 -14.53 -11.93 -5.96
CA GLY A 82 -14.59 -11.52 -7.38
C GLY A 82 -14.41 -10.01 -7.56
N TYR A 83 -13.54 -9.38 -6.79
CA TYR A 83 -13.07 -8.03 -7.06
C TYR A 83 -12.19 -8.02 -8.31
N ASP A 84 -12.02 -6.84 -8.93
CA ASP A 84 -11.14 -6.63 -10.07
C ASP A 84 -9.79 -6.08 -9.62
N PHE A 85 -9.80 -5.30 -8.54
CA PHE A 85 -8.62 -4.66 -7.94
C PHE A 85 -8.64 -4.74 -6.43
N VAL A 86 -7.46 -4.73 -5.83
CA VAL A 86 -7.24 -4.32 -4.45
C VAL A 86 -6.51 -2.98 -4.44
N PHE A 87 -6.89 -2.11 -3.49
CA PHE A 87 -6.17 -0.87 -3.21
C PHE A 87 -5.70 -0.91 -1.77
N LEU A 88 -4.39 -1.08 -1.57
CA LEU A 88 -3.80 -1.03 -0.24
C LEU A 88 -3.67 0.44 0.18
N LEU A 89 -4.17 0.77 1.35
CA LEU A 89 -4.10 2.11 1.92
C LEU A 89 -3.62 2.04 3.36
N ASN A 90 -2.56 2.76 3.69
CA ASN A 90 -2.13 2.88 5.07
C ASN A 90 -3.15 3.64 5.92
N GLN A 91 -3.26 3.30 7.21
CA GLN A 91 -4.17 3.96 8.15
C GLN A 91 -3.89 5.47 8.31
N ASP A 92 -2.63 5.88 8.20
CA ASP A 92 -2.17 7.26 8.30
C ASP A 92 -2.13 7.98 6.94
N ALA A 93 -2.96 7.53 5.99
CA ALA A 93 -3.02 8.03 4.63
C ALA A 93 -4.44 8.37 4.20
N TRP A 94 -4.59 9.33 3.28
CA TRP A 94 -5.87 9.71 2.67
C TRP A 94 -5.66 10.16 1.23
N ILE A 95 -6.72 10.15 0.44
CA ILE A 95 -6.67 10.34 -1.00
C ILE A 95 -7.69 11.36 -1.49
N ASP A 96 -7.45 11.91 -2.68
CA ASP A 96 -8.43 12.70 -3.39
C ASP A 96 -9.58 11.84 -3.95
N SER A 97 -10.76 12.44 -4.09
CA SER A 97 -11.97 11.73 -4.55
C SER A 97 -11.86 11.10 -5.94
N LYS A 98 -10.93 11.54 -6.78
CA LYS A 98 -10.71 11.01 -8.14
C LYS A 98 -9.59 9.95 -8.21
N THR A 99 -8.81 9.78 -7.14
CA THR A 99 -7.58 8.96 -7.16
C THR A 99 -7.84 7.53 -7.58
N ILE A 100 -8.77 6.84 -6.93
CA ILE A 100 -9.06 5.43 -7.26
C ILE A 100 -9.54 5.27 -8.70
N GLY A 101 -10.49 6.07 -9.13
CA GLY A 101 -11.02 5.98 -10.50
C GLY A 101 -9.94 6.19 -11.56
N LYS A 102 -9.03 7.15 -11.33
CA LYS A 102 -7.93 7.40 -12.27
C LYS A 102 -6.91 6.26 -12.28
N LEU A 103 -6.58 5.69 -11.13
CA LEU A 103 -5.66 4.53 -11.05
C LEU A 103 -6.28 3.29 -11.72
N VAL A 104 -7.58 3.06 -11.58
CA VAL A 104 -8.29 1.98 -12.28
C VAL A 104 -8.21 2.16 -13.80
N GLU A 105 -8.56 3.36 -14.32
CA GLU A 105 -8.48 3.69 -15.75
C GLU A 105 -7.07 3.43 -16.31
N LEU A 106 -6.04 3.94 -15.62
CA LEU A 106 -4.66 3.80 -16.03
C LEU A 106 -4.19 2.34 -15.97
N SER A 107 -4.60 1.58 -14.95
CA SER A 107 -4.25 0.17 -14.83
C SER A 107 -4.87 -0.67 -15.94
N GLN A 108 -6.11 -0.37 -16.37
CA GLN A 108 -6.76 -1.06 -17.49
C GLN A 108 -6.08 -0.76 -18.82
N SER A 109 -5.64 0.48 -19.04
CA SER A 109 -4.99 0.89 -20.29
C SER A 109 -3.50 0.53 -20.36
N HIS A 110 -2.87 0.18 -19.24
CA HIS A 110 -1.44 -0.12 -19.14
C HIS A 110 -1.19 -1.40 -18.34
N PRO A 111 -1.55 -2.59 -18.88
CA PRO A 111 -1.51 -3.86 -18.15
C PRO A 111 -0.10 -4.35 -17.76
N GLN A 112 0.95 -3.73 -18.27
CA GLN A 112 2.33 -3.98 -17.86
C GLN A 112 2.64 -3.50 -16.44
N TYR A 113 1.84 -2.58 -15.88
CA TYR A 113 2.00 -2.15 -14.50
C TYR A 113 1.23 -3.08 -13.55
N GLY A 114 1.95 -3.81 -12.73
CA GLY A 114 1.35 -4.64 -11.69
C GLY A 114 1.03 -3.87 -10.41
N ILE A 115 1.66 -2.72 -10.22
CA ILE A 115 1.37 -1.75 -9.17
C ILE A 115 1.29 -0.36 -9.78
N LEU A 116 0.18 0.34 -9.53
CA LEU A 116 0.07 1.77 -9.76
C LEU A 116 -0.21 2.50 -8.45
N SER A 117 0.45 3.65 -8.28
CA SER A 117 0.35 4.49 -7.09
C SER A 117 0.02 5.93 -7.46
N PRO A 118 -0.61 6.72 -6.60
CA PRO A 118 -0.58 8.17 -6.71
C PRO A 118 0.81 8.72 -6.36
N VAL A 119 1.03 10.01 -6.53
CA VAL A 119 2.13 10.72 -5.87
C VAL A 119 1.86 10.70 -4.36
N HIS A 120 2.83 10.23 -3.58
CA HIS A 120 2.74 10.33 -2.12
C HIS A 120 3.19 11.72 -1.70
N LEU A 121 2.32 12.43 -1.00
CA LEU A 121 2.60 13.70 -0.36
C LEU A 121 2.82 13.51 1.14
N THR A 122 3.45 14.47 1.78
CA THR A 122 3.46 14.58 3.25
C THR A 122 2.05 14.71 3.81
N GLY A 123 1.88 14.56 5.13
CA GLY A 123 0.60 14.80 5.79
C GLY A 123 0.04 16.21 5.58
N LYS A 124 0.89 17.21 5.31
CA LYS A 124 0.47 18.59 4.96
C LYS A 124 0.08 18.75 3.49
N GLY A 125 0.50 17.82 2.63
CA GLY A 125 0.22 17.88 1.20
C GLY A 125 1.03 18.94 0.42
N ASP A 126 2.04 19.52 1.03
CA ASP A 126 2.83 20.63 0.50
C ASP A 126 4.01 20.20 -0.37
N LYS A 127 4.45 18.97 -0.24
CA LYS A 127 5.60 18.40 -0.96
C LYS A 127 5.51 16.87 -1.04
N PRO A 128 6.32 16.24 -1.91
CA PRO A 128 6.44 14.79 -1.95
C PRO A 128 6.91 14.22 -0.60
N ASP A 129 6.35 13.05 -0.20
CA ASP A 129 6.89 12.26 0.91
C ASP A 129 8.36 11.93 0.61
N PRO A 130 9.29 12.12 1.55
CA PRO A 130 10.73 11.92 1.30
C PRO A 130 11.09 10.54 0.79
N GLY A 131 10.44 9.48 1.29
CA GLY A 131 10.67 8.11 0.84
C GLY A 131 10.21 7.90 -0.60
N PHE A 132 9.03 8.42 -0.95
CA PHE A 132 8.53 8.38 -2.32
C PHE A 132 9.39 9.24 -3.25
N GLY A 133 9.72 10.45 -2.83
CA GLY A 133 10.55 11.40 -3.60
C GLY A 133 11.91 10.84 -3.96
N TYR A 134 12.52 10.03 -3.07
CA TYR A 134 13.77 9.33 -3.33
C TYR A 134 13.66 8.37 -4.53
N TYR A 135 12.64 7.51 -4.57
CA TYR A 135 12.45 6.55 -5.66
C TYR A 135 11.93 7.18 -6.95
N ALA A 136 11.08 8.21 -6.84
CA ALA A 136 10.54 8.94 -7.97
C ALA A 136 11.51 10.02 -8.51
N GLN A 137 12.62 10.29 -7.80
CA GLN A 137 13.60 11.34 -8.10
C GLN A 137 12.97 12.74 -8.20
N ILE A 138 12.03 13.03 -7.29
CA ILE A 138 11.36 14.33 -7.16
C ILE A 138 11.44 14.85 -5.72
N GLN A 139 11.69 16.15 -5.57
CA GLN A 139 11.73 16.83 -4.27
C GLN A 139 10.64 17.90 -4.13
N GLN A 140 10.12 18.37 -5.26
CA GLN A 140 9.12 19.43 -5.36
C GLN A 140 8.06 19.05 -6.38
N LEU A 141 6.84 19.57 -6.21
CA LEU A 141 5.70 19.24 -7.07
C LEU A 141 5.87 19.72 -8.51
N GLU A 142 6.62 20.79 -8.71
CA GLU A 142 6.93 21.39 -10.03
C GLU A 142 7.77 20.44 -10.90
N GLN A 143 8.41 19.45 -10.31
CA GLN A 143 9.19 18.43 -11.03
C GLN A 143 8.33 17.30 -11.58
N LEU A 144 7.02 17.26 -11.26
CA LEU A 144 6.11 16.25 -11.76
C LEU A 144 5.98 16.29 -13.27
N SER A 145 6.06 15.11 -13.89
CA SER A 145 5.89 14.97 -15.34
C SER A 145 4.46 15.22 -15.78
N GLY A 146 4.26 15.74 -16.98
CA GLY A 146 2.95 15.83 -17.64
C GLY A 146 2.41 14.48 -18.17
N LYS A 147 3.20 13.40 -18.10
CA LYS A 147 2.78 12.04 -18.52
C LYS A 147 1.67 11.48 -17.64
N ASP A 148 0.99 10.46 -18.13
CA ASP A 148 -0.05 9.77 -17.37
C ASP A 148 0.55 8.83 -16.31
N ILE A 149 1.65 8.16 -16.63
CA ILE A 149 2.37 7.24 -15.76
C ILE A 149 3.87 7.47 -15.87
N MET A 150 4.54 7.42 -14.74
CA MET A 150 6.00 7.33 -14.60
C MET A 150 6.37 5.99 -14.01
N THR A 151 7.31 5.28 -14.64
CA THR A 151 7.88 4.03 -14.09
C THR A 151 8.90 4.37 -13.02
N ILE A 152 8.85 3.65 -11.90
CA ILE A 152 9.81 3.77 -10.80
C ILE A 152 10.25 2.38 -10.33
N PRO A 153 11.45 2.26 -9.74
CA PRO A 153 11.92 0.96 -9.29
C PRO A 153 11.13 0.42 -8.11
N PHE A 154 10.54 1.30 -7.30
CA PHE A 154 9.85 0.94 -6.07
C PHE A 154 8.91 2.06 -5.61
N ALA A 155 7.83 1.69 -4.95
CA ALA A 155 6.99 2.55 -4.11
C ALA A 155 6.65 1.81 -2.83
N ASN A 156 6.58 2.49 -1.69
CA ASN A 156 6.10 1.89 -0.45
C ASN A 156 4.63 1.46 -0.57
N ALA A 157 4.24 0.39 0.10
CA ALA A 157 2.89 -0.17 0.06
C ALA A 157 1.85 0.67 0.83
N ALA A 158 1.95 2.01 0.75
CA ALA A 158 1.00 2.93 1.36
C ALA A 158 -0.22 3.21 0.48
N PHE A 159 -0.07 3.07 -0.86
CA PHE A 159 -1.11 3.37 -1.87
C PHE A 159 -0.94 2.47 -3.09
N TRP A 160 -1.08 1.18 -2.95
CA TRP A 160 -0.92 0.26 -4.09
C TRP A 160 -2.25 -0.14 -4.71
N MET A 161 -2.49 0.27 -5.95
CA MET A 161 -3.51 -0.32 -6.80
C MET A 161 -2.92 -1.55 -7.50
N ILE A 162 -3.49 -2.73 -7.21
CA ILE A 162 -3.02 -4.02 -7.75
C ILE A 162 -4.20 -4.70 -8.46
N PRO A 163 -4.08 -5.01 -9.76
CA PRO A 163 -5.07 -5.82 -10.46
C PRO A 163 -5.11 -7.26 -9.91
N ILE A 164 -6.28 -7.82 -9.77
CA ILE A 164 -6.45 -9.22 -9.30
C ILE A 164 -5.69 -10.25 -10.14
N PRO A 165 -5.61 -10.15 -11.49
CA PRO A 165 -4.77 -11.07 -12.27
C PRO A 165 -3.29 -11.03 -11.88
N VAL A 166 -2.77 -9.85 -11.53
CA VAL A 166 -1.41 -9.68 -11.03
C VAL A 166 -1.26 -10.36 -9.68
N LEU A 167 -2.19 -10.11 -8.75
CA LEU A 167 -2.19 -10.73 -7.43
C LEU A 167 -2.25 -12.27 -7.51
N LYS A 168 -3.04 -12.82 -8.42
CA LYS A 168 -3.09 -14.28 -8.68
C LYS A 168 -1.75 -14.84 -9.15
N LYS A 169 -1.00 -14.08 -9.94
CA LYS A 169 0.27 -14.52 -10.51
C LYS A 169 1.45 -14.35 -9.57
N VAL A 170 1.51 -13.24 -8.86
CA VAL A 170 2.63 -12.87 -7.96
C VAL A 170 2.43 -13.47 -6.56
N GLY A 171 1.19 -13.68 -6.13
CA GLY A 171 0.81 -14.05 -4.76
C GLY A 171 0.69 -12.85 -3.84
N GLY A 172 0.38 -13.10 -2.58
CA GLY A 172 0.33 -12.09 -1.53
C GLY A 172 1.72 -11.74 -0.97
N PHE A 173 1.75 -11.03 0.15
CA PHE A 173 2.99 -10.76 0.89
C PHE A 173 3.59 -12.06 1.46
N CYS A 174 4.91 -12.17 1.42
CA CYS A 174 5.62 -13.32 1.98
C CYS A 174 5.49 -13.32 3.52
N PRO A 175 4.99 -14.42 4.14
CA PRO A 175 4.76 -14.47 5.58
C PRO A 175 6.03 -14.51 6.44
N LEU A 176 7.21 -14.60 5.83
CA LEU A 176 8.50 -14.50 6.52
C LEU A 176 8.74 -13.10 7.08
N PHE A 177 8.15 -12.06 6.45
CA PHE A 177 8.30 -10.69 6.88
C PHE A 177 7.18 -10.35 7.88
N TYR A 178 7.57 -10.05 9.11
CA TYR A 178 6.62 -9.58 10.12
C TYR A 178 6.30 -8.10 9.91
N HIS A 179 7.32 -7.28 9.70
CA HIS A 179 7.21 -5.84 9.46
C HIS A 179 8.51 -5.32 8.84
N TYR A 180 8.41 -4.59 7.73
CA TYR A 180 9.48 -4.15 6.83
C TYR A 180 10.10 -5.26 5.97
N GLY A 181 10.34 -4.92 4.71
CA GLY A 181 10.91 -5.81 3.69
C GLY A 181 9.87 -6.57 2.87
N GLU A 182 8.61 -6.70 3.37
CA GLU A 182 7.52 -7.38 2.67
C GLU A 182 7.15 -6.70 1.34
N ASP A 183 7.19 -5.36 1.30
CA ASP A 183 6.91 -4.58 0.10
C ASP A 183 8.04 -4.71 -0.93
N LYS A 184 9.29 -4.72 -0.49
CA LYS A 184 10.45 -4.95 -1.35
C LYS A 184 10.45 -6.37 -1.95
N ASP A 185 10.15 -7.39 -1.14
CA ASP A 185 9.99 -8.77 -1.61
C ASP A 185 8.88 -8.88 -2.66
N PHE A 186 7.72 -8.25 -2.38
CA PHE A 186 6.61 -8.25 -3.33
C PHE A 186 7.00 -7.60 -4.67
N VAL A 187 7.69 -6.46 -4.65
CA VAL A 187 8.18 -5.77 -5.87
C VAL A 187 9.22 -6.61 -6.61
N ASN A 188 10.11 -7.32 -5.91
CA ASN A 188 11.06 -8.24 -6.53
C ASN A 188 10.34 -9.37 -7.27
N ARG A 189 9.34 -10.02 -6.64
CA ARG A 189 8.51 -11.04 -7.29
C ARG A 189 7.68 -10.47 -8.45
N LEU A 190 7.15 -9.26 -8.29
CA LEU A 190 6.45 -8.56 -9.35
C LEU A 190 7.33 -8.39 -10.60
N SER A 191 8.54 -7.89 -10.40
CA SER A 191 9.54 -7.70 -11.46
C SER A 191 9.97 -9.04 -12.09
N TYR A 192 10.12 -10.10 -11.29
CA TYR A 192 10.40 -11.45 -11.80
C TYR A 192 9.31 -11.94 -12.76
N HIS A 193 8.07 -11.55 -12.53
CA HIS A 193 6.94 -11.82 -13.42
C HIS A 193 6.78 -10.79 -14.55
N HIS A 194 7.79 -9.95 -14.79
CA HIS A 194 7.83 -8.94 -15.85
C HIS A 194 6.80 -7.82 -15.74
N TYR A 195 6.27 -7.57 -14.54
CA TYR A 195 5.46 -6.41 -14.26
C TYR A 195 6.31 -5.23 -13.78
N GLN A 196 5.78 -4.02 -13.97
CA GLN A 196 6.40 -2.77 -13.57
C GLN A 196 5.68 -2.14 -12.39
N VAL A 197 6.37 -1.28 -11.65
CA VAL A 197 5.79 -0.34 -10.68
C VAL A 197 5.75 1.03 -11.32
N GLY A 198 4.62 1.71 -11.19
CA GLY A 198 4.46 3.07 -11.69
C GLY A 198 3.66 3.95 -10.75
N TYR A 199 3.72 5.25 -11.00
CA TYR A 199 2.83 6.20 -10.35
C TYR A 199 2.24 7.17 -11.37
N SER A 200 1.06 7.72 -11.08
CA SER A 200 0.50 8.77 -11.87
C SER A 200 0.82 10.14 -11.27
N PRO A 201 1.52 11.04 -12.03
CA PRO A 201 1.78 12.40 -11.59
C PRO A 201 0.53 13.27 -11.44
N LYS A 202 -0.64 12.78 -11.84
CA LYS A 202 -1.91 13.53 -11.91
C LYS A 202 -2.87 13.24 -10.75
N VAL A 203 -2.51 12.30 -9.87
CA VAL A 203 -3.31 11.95 -8.68
C VAL A 203 -2.45 11.86 -7.44
N PHE A 204 -3.03 12.20 -6.30
CA PHE A 204 -2.29 12.42 -5.07
C PHE A 204 -2.88 11.61 -3.92
N GLY A 205 -2.01 11.25 -2.98
CA GLY A 205 -2.37 10.71 -1.68
C GLY A 205 -1.46 11.30 -0.61
N ASN A 206 -2.04 11.72 0.52
CA ASN A 206 -1.29 12.24 1.66
C ASN A 206 -0.93 11.11 2.62
N HIS A 207 0.31 11.11 3.12
CA HIS A 207 0.83 10.12 4.06
C HIS A 207 1.47 10.81 5.26
N ASP A 208 0.86 10.67 6.42
CA ASP A 208 1.26 11.34 7.65
C ASP A 208 2.31 10.54 8.42
N ARG A 209 3.57 10.64 7.99
CA ARG A 209 4.73 10.00 8.65
C ARG A 209 5.43 10.89 9.67
N GLU A 210 5.04 12.14 9.79
CA GLU A 210 5.81 13.17 10.50
C GLU A 210 5.97 12.91 12.00
N TYR A 211 5.12 12.05 12.58
CA TYR A 211 5.06 11.80 14.02
C TYR A 211 5.64 10.45 14.48
N ARG A 212 6.34 9.73 13.60
CA ARG A 212 6.95 8.45 13.99
C ARG A 212 8.39 8.65 14.49
N PRO A 213 8.66 8.56 15.80
CA PRO A 213 10.01 8.59 16.29
C PRO A 213 10.79 7.37 15.78
N VAL A 214 11.98 7.61 15.24
CA VAL A 214 12.90 6.52 14.89
C VAL A 214 13.44 5.94 16.19
N THR A 215 12.96 4.76 16.57
CA THR A 215 13.50 4.02 17.72
C THR A 215 14.67 3.13 17.29
N HIS A 216 15.60 2.84 18.19
CA HIS A 216 16.69 1.89 17.93
C HIS A 216 16.14 0.50 17.51
N GLN A 217 15.07 0.02 18.15
CA GLN A 217 14.41 -1.23 17.77
C GLN A 217 13.78 -1.14 16.37
N GLY A 218 13.20 0.02 16.01
CA GLY A 218 12.68 0.25 14.66
C GLY A 218 13.78 0.18 13.61
N PHE A 219 14.93 0.77 13.89
CA PHE A 219 16.12 0.70 13.02
C PHE A 219 16.58 -0.76 12.84
N LEU A 220 16.77 -1.52 13.91
CA LEU A 220 17.19 -2.92 13.82
C LEU A 220 16.19 -3.79 13.04
N ARG A 221 14.88 -3.55 13.19
CA ARG A 221 13.85 -4.25 12.41
C ARG A 221 13.94 -3.92 10.91
N THR A 222 14.22 -2.66 10.59
CA THR A 222 14.39 -2.23 9.19
C THR A 222 15.61 -2.89 8.55
N GLU A 223 16.76 -2.91 9.26
CA GLU A 223 17.97 -3.59 8.80
C GLU A 223 17.74 -5.09 8.61
N TYR A 224 17.13 -5.75 9.60
CA TYR A 224 16.78 -7.17 9.48
C TYR A 224 15.86 -7.44 8.28
N GLY A 225 14.81 -6.62 8.10
CA GLY A 225 13.91 -6.74 6.96
C GLY A 225 14.62 -6.52 5.62
N TYR A 226 15.59 -5.58 5.58
CA TYR A 226 16.42 -5.36 4.40
C TYR A 226 17.25 -6.60 4.06
N HIS A 227 18.05 -7.13 4.99
CA HIS A 227 18.88 -8.32 4.77
C HIS A 227 18.04 -9.54 4.39
N LEU A 228 16.90 -9.75 5.06
CA LEU A 228 15.99 -10.84 4.71
C LEU A 228 15.43 -10.67 3.28
N SER A 229 15.13 -9.45 2.85
CA SER A 229 14.64 -9.19 1.48
C SER A 229 15.71 -9.40 0.41
N GLU A 230 16.99 -9.16 0.73
CA GLU A 230 18.12 -9.49 -0.14
C GLU A 230 18.34 -11.01 -0.18
N TYR A 231 18.30 -11.69 0.97
CA TYR A 231 18.42 -13.15 1.03
C TYR A 231 17.31 -13.86 0.24
N ALA A 232 16.07 -13.40 0.36
CA ALA A 232 14.89 -13.95 -0.32
C ALA A 232 14.72 -13.44 -1.76
N ASN A 233 15.66 -12.66 -2.31
CA ASN A 233 15.50 -12.01 -3.61
C ASN A 233 15.52 -13.03 -4.75
N VAL A 234 14.38 -13.18 -5.42
CA VAL A 234 14.17 -14.15 -6.52
C VAL A 234 15.07 -13.93 -7.74
N HIS A 235 15.72 -12.78 -7.86
CA HIS A 235 16.68 -12.48 -8.92
C HIS A 235 18.10 -12.93 -8.63
N TYR A 236 18.37 -13.43 -7.39
CA TYR A 236 19.71 -13.79 -6.98
C TYR A 236 19.96 -15.29 -7.14
N THR A 237 21.19 -15.63 -7.52
CA THR A 237 21.71 -16.99 -7.38
C THR A 237 21.94 -17.30 -5.90
N TRP A 238 21.99 -18.57 -5.54
CA TRP A 238 22.29 -19.02 -4.17
C TRP A 238 23.52 -18.36 -3.54
N ILE A 239 24.60 -18.27 -4.36
CA ILE A 239 25.86 -17.68 -3.90
C ILE A 239 25.69 -16.19 -3.58
N LYS A 240 24.96 -15.46 -4.46
CA LYS A 240 24.72 -14.04 -4.26
C LYS A 240 23.80 -13.78 -3.05
N ALA A 241 22.74 -14.56 -2.90
CA ALA A 241 21.83 -14.47 -1.77
C ALA A 241 22.55 -14.67 -0.43
N PHE A 242 23.46 -15.68 -0.37
CA PHE A 242 24.26 -15.98 0.83
C PHE A 242 25.28 -14.90 1.18
N GLY A 243 25.73 -14.10 0.21
CA GLY A 243 26.69 -13.03 0.44
C GLY A 243 26.08 -11.72 0.97
N TYR A 244 24.73 -11.59 0.93
CA TYR A 244 24.00 -10.41 1.40
C TYR A 244 23.19 -10.65 2.68
N GLY A 245 22.98 -11.90 3.09
CA GLY A 245 22.35 -12.33 4.34
C GLY A 245 23.37 -12.70 5.38
#